data_8fb090bb0ed2945a1c65d7fa2b19a0e9
#
_entry.id   8fb090bb0ed2945a1c65d7fa2b19a0e9
#
_cell.length_a   1.000
_cell.length_b   1.000
_cell.length_c   1.000
_cell.angle_alpha   90.00
_cell.angle_beta   90.00
_cell.angle_gamma   90.00
#
_symmetry.space_group_name_H-M   'P 1'
#
loop_
_entity.id
_entity.type
_entity.pdbx_description
1 polymer ?
#
loop_
_entity_poly.entity_id
_entity_poly.type
_entity_poly.pdbx_seq_one_letter_code
_entity_poly.pdbx_strand_id
1 'polypeptide(L)'
;MITEITSEATTWLGYLQRGSVLIQMGLFVAAISSESRVKRKLSSPLIASLTHLIVPAALLISASVLTLAGITAGFLQYLALLWVLWRCVEPTKQLIHQRFPKVPVEEIDKSFFRPVLLVMSILTFVQMLGSRESLSLISLGDVFGVTLTIGKLFTALVIVYLVIALASRPAAFAAWLGGHFFGIKPQGRKALEVILRYSVIGVGVMGVAYYIGINGTALVAVAGGLSVGIGFGIKEVISNFISSLWLLFE
;
A
#
# COMPACT_ATOMS: atom_id res chain seq x y z
N MET A 1 -24.07 17.84 -3.30
CA MET A 1 -22.64 17.54 -3.22
C MET A 1 -21.97 18.19 -2.00
N ILE A 2 -21.86 19.54 -1.90
CA ILE A 2 -21.21 20.17 -0.72
C ILE A 2 -21.94 19.81 0.58
N THR A 3 -23.27 19.80 0.57
CA THR A 3 -24.11 19.40 1.71
C THR A 3 -23.93 17.95 2.12
N GLU A 4 -23.71 17.05 1.17
CA GLU A 4 -23.46 15.62 1.44
C GLU A 4 -22.08 15.40 2.03
N ILE A 5 -21.04 16.06 1.48
CA ILE A 5 -19.68 16.02 2.04
C ILE A 5 -19.64 16.58 3.46
N THR A 6 -20.35 17.70 3.69
CA THR A 6 -20.43 18.29 5.04
C THR A 6 -21.21 17.39 6.01
N SER A 7 -22.27 16.70 5.56
CA SER A 7 -23.02 15.77 6.42
C SER A 7 -22.16 14.54 6.79
N GLU A 8 -21.39 14.00 5.85
CA GLU A 8 -20.46 12.89 6.13
C GLU A 8 -19.33 13.33 7.07
N ALA A 9 -18.71 14.49 6.81
CA ALA A 9 -17.68 15.02 7.69
C ALA A 9 -18.22 15.28 9.11
N THR A 10 -19.44 15.77 9.24
CA THR A 10 -20.09 15.95 10.57
C THR A 10 -20.41 14.61 11.24
N THR A 11 -20.76 13.58 10.48
CA THR A 11 -20.98 12.23 11.00
C THR A 11 -19.67 11.63 11.53
N TRP A 12 -18.56 11.80 10.82
CA TRP A 12 -17.24 11.35 11.29
C TRP A 12 -16.77 12.09 12.52
N LEU A 13 -16.92 13.43 12.52
CA LEU A 13 -16.63 14.24 13.70
C LEU A 13 -17.52 13.84 14.87
N GLY A 14 -18.81 13.60 14.63
CA GLY A 14 -19.74 13.13 15.64
C GLY A 14 -19.37 11.76 16.21
N TYR A 15 -18.83 10.85 15.38
CA TYR A 15 -18.30 9.58 15.85
C TYR A 15 -17.08 9.76 16.75
N LEU A 16 -16.11 10.56 16.31
CA LEU A 16 -14.88 10.82 17.08
C LEU A 16 -15.13 11.62 18.35
N GLN A 17 -16.18 12.46 18.39
CA GLN A 17 -16.58 13.24 19.57
C GLN A 17 -17.41 12.44 20.59
N ARG A 18 -17.82 11.19 20.28
CA ARG A 18 -18.50 10.35 21.26
C ARG A 18 -17.63 10.15 22.50
N GLY A 19 -18.19 10.36 23.67
CA GLY A 19 -17.45 10.23 24.94
C GLY A 19 -16.77 8.88 25.10
N SER A 20 -17.41 7.79 24.62
CA SER A 20 -16.82 6.46 24.61
C SER A 20 -15.56 6.36 23.72
N VAL A 21 -15.52 7.01 22.57
CA VAL A 21 -14.36 7.03 21.65
C VAL A 21 -13.24 7.89 22.25
N LEU A 22 -13.54 9.04 22.82
CA LEU A 22 -12.56 9.89 23.50
C LEU A 22 -11.90 9.18 24.69
N ILE A 23 -12.67 8.44 25.47
CA ILE A 23 -12.14 7.61 26.56
C ILE A 23 -11.19 6.54 26.00
N GLN A 24 -11.56 5.86 24.91
CA GLN A 24 -10.73 4.85 24.25
C GLN A 24 -9.44 5.45 23.70
N MET A 25 -9.50 6.65 23.11
CA MET A 25 -8.29 7.40 22.68
C MET A 25 -7.40 7.73 23.87
N GLY A 26 -7.99 8.21 24.97
CA GLY A 26 -7.27 8.51 26.22
C GLY A 26 -6.57 7.28 26.79
N LEU A 27 -7.24 6.13 26.82
CA LEU A 27 -6.67 4.87 27.25
C LEU A 27 -5.51 4.41 26.34
N PHE A 28 -5.64 4.58 25.04
CA PHE A 28 -4.58 4.27 24.09
C PHE A 28 -3.33 5.15 24.30
N VAL A 29 -3.50 6.47 24.45
CA VAL A 29 -2.42 7.39 24.76
C VAL A 29 -1.77 7.07 26.11
N ALA A 30 -2.58 6.72 27.13
CA ALA A 30 -2.07 6.27 28.42
C ALA A 30 -1.25 4.98 28.32
N ALA A 31 -1.65 4.03 27.49
CA ALA A 31 -0.92 2.80 27.22
C ALA A 31 0.43 3.08 26.54
N ILE A 32 0.49 3.95 25.54
CA ILE A 32 1.75 4.39 24.91
C ILE A 32 2.67 5.06 25.93
N SER A 33 2.11 5.94 26.76
CA SER A 33 2.87 6.63 27.82
C SER A 33 3.38 5.66 28.88
N SER A 34 2.62 4.61 29.21
CA SER A 34 3.03 3.57 30.14
C SER A 34 4.17 2.72 29.62
N GLU A 35 4.18 2.38 28.31
CA GLU A 35 5.29 1.66 27.66
C GLU A 35 6.61 2.42 27.86
N SER A 36 6.61 3.73 27.63
CA SER A 36 7.80 4.57 27.79
C SER A 36 8.32 4.61 29.24
N ARG A 37 7.43 4.55 30.23
CA ARG A 37 7.81 4.51 31.65
C ARG A 37 8.33 3.13 32.07
N VAL A 38 7.70 2.05 31.61
CA VAL A 38 8.10 0.68 31.88
C VAL A 38 9.49 0.41 31.29
N LYS A 39 9.75 0.87 30.06
CA LYS A 39 11.05 0.76 29.40
C LYS A 39 12.18 1.44 30.17
N ARG A 40 11.91 2.57 30.84
CA ARG A 40 12.92 3.25 31.68
C ARG A 40 13.24 2.52 33.00
N LYS A 41 12.32 1.70 33.51
CA LYS A 41 12.49 0.97 34.77
C LYS A 41 13.14 -0.41 34.60
N LEU A 42 13.12 -0.98 33.40
CA LEU A 42 13.64 -2.31 33.15
C LEU A 42 15.06 -2.23 32.59
N SER A 43 16.04 -2.70 33.38
CA SER A 43 17.46 -2.67 33.05
C SER A 43 17.96 -3.85 32.19
N SER A 44 17.11 -4.87 31.93
CA SER A 44 17.54 -6.01 31.11
C SER A 44 17.12 -5.86 29.64
N PRO A 45 18.03 -6.04 28.67
CA PRO A 45 17.74 -5.83 27.24
C PRO A 45 16.71 -6.82 26.68
N LEU A 46 16.64 -8.02 27.22
CA LEU A 46 15.65 -9.05 26.82
C LEU A 46 14.23 -8.65 27.21
N ILE A 47 14.03 -8.13 28.43
CA ILE A 47 12.72 -7.71 28.90
C ILE A 47 12.28 -6.41 28.20
N ALA A 48 13.24 -5.51 27.88
CA ALA A 48 12.94 -4.31 27.12
C ALA A 48 12.47 -4.61 25.68
N SER A 49 12.96 -5.66 25.03
CA SER A 49 12.45 -6.09 23.73
C SER A 49 11.08 -6.75 23.80
N LEU A 50 10.79 -7.48 24.90
CA LEU A 50 9.48 -8.11 25.12
C LEU A 50 8.40 -7.09 25.49
N THR A 51 8.72 -6.00 26.20
CA THR A 51 7.74 -4.96 26.57
C THR A 51 7.14 -4.27 25.35
N HIS A 52 7.88 -4.19 24.23
CA HIS A 52 7.37 -3.64 22.97
C HIS A 52 6.17 -4.41 22.38
N LEU A 53 6.04 -5.70 22.69
CA LEU A 53 4.93 -6.55 22.25
C LEU A 53 3.90 -6.77 23.35
N ILE A 54 4.34 -6.86 24.61
CA ILE A 54 3.47 -7.17 25.75
C ILE A 54 2.42 -6.08 25.96
N VAL A 55 2.82 -4.80 25.93
CA VAL A 55 1.88 -3.68 26.19
C VAL A 55 0.81 -3.59 25.11
N PRO A 56 1.14 -3.58 23.80
CA PRO A 56 0.12 -3.58 22.74
C PRO A 56 -0.76 -4.85 22.76
N ALA A 57 -0.18 -6.03 23.03
CA ALA A 57 -0.92 -7.27 23.08
C ALA A 57 -1.88 -7.30 24.29
N ALA A 58 -1.45 -6.85 25.47
CA ALA A 58 -2.31 -6.73 26.64
C ALA A 58 -3.46 -5.75 26.39
N LEU A 59 -3.20 -4.64 25.72
CA LEU A 59 -4.23 -3.67 25.35
C LEU A 59 -5.23 -4.30 24.35
N LEU A 60 -4.75 -5.06 23.37
CA LEU A 60 -5.60 -5.75 22.40
C LEU A 60 -6.48 -6.81 23.08
N ILE A 61 -5.91 -7.60 23.97
CA ILE A 61 -6.65 -8.62 24.73
C ILE A 61 -7.71 -7.96 25.61
N SER A 62 -7.36 -6.92 26.36
CA SER A 62 -8.30 -6.20 27.23
C SER A 62 -9.44 -5.54 26.41
N ALA A 63 -9.13 -4.93 25.27
CA ALA A 63 -10.13 -4.37 24.38
C ALA A 63 -11.06 -5.45 23.79
N SER A 64 -10.51 -6.62 23.44
CA SER A 64 -11.30 -7.75 22.94
C SER A 64 -12.23 -8.33 24.02
N VAL A 65 -11.76 -8.46 25.24
CA VAL A 65 -12.58 -8.92 26.39
C VAL A 65 -13.71 -7.93 26.67
N LEU A 66 -13.44 -6.61 26.63
CA LEU A 66 -14.47 -5.59 26.80
C LEU A 66 -15.53 -5.66 25.71
N THR A 67 -15.12 -5.88 24.46
CA THR A 67 -16.05 -6.02 23.33
C THR A 67 -16.93 -7.27 23.47
N LEU A 68 -16.37 -8.40 23.91
CA LEU A 68 -17.12 -9.62 24.21
C LEU A 68 -18.09 -9.45 25.38
N ALA A 69 -17.76 -8.59 26.35
CA ALA A 69 -18.64 -8.22 27.46
C ALA A 69 -19.75 -7.22 27.06
N GLY A 70 -19.89 -6.89 25.79
CA GLY A 70 -20.90 -5.95 25.29
C GLY A 70 -20.56 -4.47 25.48
N ILE A 71 -19.34 -4.16 25.92
CA ILE A 71 -18.88 -2.77 26.08
C ILE A 71 -18.30 -2.27 24.75
N THR A 72 -18.67 -1.09 24.30
CA THR A 72 -18.22 -0.50 23.02
C THR A 72 -16.73 -0.15 23.06
N ALA A 73 -15.86 -1.09 22.76
CA ALA A 73 -14.40 -0.94 22.75
C ALA A 73 -13.77 -1.15 21.35
N GLY A 74 -14.58 -1.15 20.28
CA GLY A 74 -14.12 -1.47 18.93
C GLY A 74 -13.04 -0.52 18.41
N PHE A 75 -13.08 0.76 18.75
CA PHE A 75 -12.05 1.72 18.35
C PHE A 75 -10.70 1.41 19.03
N LEU A 76 -10.72 1.11 20.32
CA LEU A 76 -9.54 0.71 21.09
C LEU A 76 -8.94 -0.60 20.57
N GLN A 77 -9.81 -1.57 20.25
CA GLN A 77 -9.40 -2.83 19.64
C GLN A 77 -8.71 -2.63 18.30
N TYR A 78 -9.26 -1.76 17.44
CA TYR A 78 -8.65 -1.39 16.16
C TYR A 78 -7.26 -0.76 16.36
N LEU A 79 -7.15 0.27 17.21
CA LEU A 79 -5.88 0.93 17.48
C LEU A 79 -4.83 -0.03 18.07
N ALA A 80 -5.25 -0.90 18.99
CA ALA A 80 -4.38 -1.91 19.60
C ALA A 80 -3.90 -2.93 18.57
N LEU A 81 -4.78 -3.40 17.67
CA LEU A 81 -4.43 -4.31 16.59
C LEU A 81 -3.41 -3.69 15.63
N LEU A 82 -3.62 -2.45 15.21
CA LEU A 82 -2.65 -1.72 14.38
C LEU A 82 -1.30 -1.60 15.07
N TRP A 83 -1.31 -1.26 16.36
CA TRP A 83 -0.09 -1.13 17.14
C TRP A 83 0.68 -2.45 17.23
N VAL A 84 -0.01 -3.58 17.49
CA VAL A 84 0.59 -4.92 17.46
C VAL A 84 1.18 -5.22 16.09
N LEU A 85 0.43 -5.02 15.01
CA LEU A 85 0.89 -5.30 13.64
C LEU A 85 2.16 -4.51 13.29
N TRP A 86 2.18 -3.21 13.57
CA TRP A 86 3.36 -2.38 13.33
C TRP A 86 4.57 -2.81 14.17
N ARG A 87 4.34 -3.25 15.42
CA ARG A 87 5.40 -3.74 16.30
C ARG A 87 5.92 -5.12 15.91
N CYS A 88 5.09 -5.96 15.32
CA CYS A 88 5.50 -7.28 14.83
C CYS A 88 6.42 -7.23 13.60
N VAL A 89 6.48 -6.11 12.88
CA VAL A 89 7.34 -5.97 11.68
C VAL A 89 8.83 -6.17 12.03
N GLU A 90 9.33 -5.50 13.07
CA GLU A 90 10.75 -5.57 13.43
C GLU A 90 11.21 -6.98 13.89
N PRO A 91 10.53 -7.66 14.83
CA PRO A 91 10.91 -9.02 15.20
C PRO A 91 10.77 -10.02 14.05
N THR A 92 9.77 -9.84 13.18
CA THR A 92 9.61 -10.67 11.98
C THR A 92 10.79 -10.50 11.02
N LYS A 93 11.26 -9.28 10.82
CA LYS A 93 12.46 -8.98 10.01
C LYS A 93 13.70 -9.67 10.58
N GLN A 94 13.91 -9.56 11.88
CA GLN A 94 15.06 -10.20 12.55
C GLN A 94 15.02 -11.72 12.41
N LEU A 95 13.84 -12.33 12.58
CA LEU A 95 13.66 -13.77 12.42
C LEU A 95 13.95 -14.24 10.98
N ILE A 96 13.44 -13.49 9.99
CA ILE A 96 13.71 -13.79 8.57
C ILE A 96 15.19 -13.62 8.25
N HIS A 97 15.83 -12.57 8.74
CA HIS A 97 17.25 -12.33 8.51
C HIS A 97 18.16 -13.42 9.12
N GLN A 98 17.80 -13.89 10.32
CA GLN A 98 18.51 -15.01 10.97
C GLN A 98 18.36 -16.32 10.19
N ARG A 99 17.18 -16.61 9.67
CA ARG A 99 16.92 -17.87 8.95
C ARG A 99 17.36 -17.81 7.49
N PHE A 100 17.33 -16.65 6.88
CA PHE A 100 17.65 -16.41 5.47
C PHE A 100 18.51 -15.15 5.28
N PRO A 101 19.81 -15.21 5.60
CA PRO A 101 20.69 -14.03 5.60
C PRO A 101 20.89 -13.40 4.20
N LYS A 102 20.60 -14.16 3.13
CA LYS A 102 20.72 -13.68 1.73
C LYS A 102 19.51 -12.89 1.24
N VAL A 103 18.40 -12.86 2.02
CA VAL A 103 17.18 -12.16 1.63
C VAL A 103 17.29 -10.68 2.00
N PRO A 104 17.07 -9.74 1.08
CA PRO A 104 17.12 -8.30 1.35
C PRO A 104 15.85 -7.86 2.11
N VAL A 105 15.76 -8.22 3.39
CA VAL A 105 14.56 -8.06 4.23
C VAL A 105 14.16 -6.58 4.36
N GLU A 106 15.12 -5.65 4.44
CA GLU A 106 14.82 -4.21 4.53
C GLU A 106 14.18 -3.64 3.27
N GLU A 107 14.60 -4.13 2.09
CA GLU A 107 13.97 -3.72 0.84
C GLU A 107 12.56 -4.28 0.73
N ILE A 108 12.34 -5.53 1.19
CA ILE A 108 11.02 -6.16 1.22
C ILE A 108 10.09 -5.42 2.19
N ASP A 109 10.59 -5.02 3.35
CA ASP A 109 9.84 -4.23 4.32
C ASP A 109 9.37 -2.91 3.70
N LYS A 110 10.28 -2.13 3.13
CA LYS A 110 9.97 -0.81 2.53
C LYS A 110 9.06 -0.91 1.30
N SER A 111 9.24 -1.94 0.47
CA SER A 111 8.52 -2.05 -0.82
C SER A 111 7.22 -2.85 -0.73
N PHE A 112 7.03 -3.67 0.29
CA PHE A 112 5.87 -4.56 0.39
C PHE A 112 5.14 -4.44 1.74
N PHE A 113 5.82 -4.75 2.87
CA PHE A 113 5.14 -4.84 4.17
C PHE A 113 4.57 -3.50 4.63
N ARG A 114 5.37 -2.44 4.63
CA ARG A 114 4.90 -1.12 5.09
C ARG A 114 3.79 -0.53 4.21
N PRO A 115 3.89 -0.52 2.86
CA PRO A 115 2.79 -0.07 2.01
C PRO A 115 1.51 -0.87 2.22
N VAL A 116 1.60 -2.20 2.29
CA VAL A 116 0.44 -3.07 2.51
C VAL A 116 -0.19 -2.81 3.88
N LEU A 117 0.60 -2.75 4.95
CA LEU A 117 0.11 -2.43 6.29
C LEU A 117 -0.56 -1.07 6.35
N LEU A 118 0.04 -0.04 5.71
CA LEU A 118 -0.53 1.30 5.66
C LEU A 118 -1.90 1.30 4.97
N VAL A 119 -1.98 0.66 3.80
CA VAL A 119 -3.23 0.56 3.04
C VAL A 119 -4.29 -0.23 3.82
N MET A 120 -3.93 -1.37 4.39
CA MET A 120 -4.85 -2.16 5.22
C MET A 120 -5.33 -1.38 6.44
N SER A 121 -4.45 -0.58 7.06
CA SER A 121 -4.81 0.31 8.16
C SER A 121 -5.85 1.37 7.75
N ILE A 122 -5.64 2.01 6.60
CA ILE A 122 -6.59 3.00 6.09
C ILE A 122 -7.93 2.35 5.71
N LEU A 123 -7.89 1.21 4.99
CA LEU A 123 -9.12 0.51 4.59
C LEU A 123 -9.95 0.04 5.78
N THR A 124 -9.31 -0.54 6.79
CA THR A 124 -10.01 -0.96 8.01
C THR A 124 -10.54 0.22 8.81
N PHE A 125 -9.83 1.36 8.84
CA PHE A 125 -10.31 2.58 9.46
C PHE A 125 -11.58 3.12 8.77
N VAL A 126 -11.56 3.23 7.45
CA VAL A 126 -12.73 3.66 6.66
C VAL A 126 -13.91 2.70 6.85
N GLN A 127 -13.65 1.40 6.86
CA GLN A 127 -14.69 0.40 7.10
C GLN A 127 -15.29 0.52 8.52
N MET A 128 -14.47 0.83 9.52
CA MET A 128 -14.92 1.00 10.90
C MET A 128 -15.82 2.25 11.06
N LEU A 129 -15.56 3.30 10.30
CA LEU A 129 -16.40 4.51 10.30
C LEU A 129 -17.78 4.28 9.66
N GLY A 130 -18.02 3.11 9.05
CA GLY A 130 -19.30 2.78 8.40
C GLY A 130 -19.57 3.57 7.10
N SER A 131 -18.61 4.35 6.64
CA SER A 131 -18.80 5.34 5.57
C SER A 131 -18.49 4.81 4.18
N ARG A 132 -18.11 3.53 4.05
CA ARG A 132 -17.73 2.98 2.74
C ARG A 132 -18.90 2.96 1.74
N GLU A 133 -20.09 2.65 2.21
CA GLU A 133 -21.28 2.65 1.37
C GLU A 133 -21.75 4.08 1.08
N SER A 134 -21.76 4.97 2.08
CA SER A 134 -22.11 6.38 1.92
C SER A 134 -21.13 7.10 0.98
N LEU A 135 -19.82 6.90 1.13
CA LEU A 135 -18.82 7.48 0.23
C LEU A 135 -18.96 6.99 -1.22
N SER A 136 -19.44 5.76 -1.44
CA SER A 136 -19.69 5.26 -2.80
C SER A 136 -20.84 5.96 -3.49
N LEU A 137 -21.74 6.58 -2.77
CA LEU A 137 -22.94 7.26 -3.29
C LEU A 137 -22.70 8.73 -3.61
N ILE A 138 -21.68 9.37 -3.02
CA ILE A 138 -21.38 10.79 -3.25
C ILE A 138 -20.73 10.95 -4.63
N SER A 139 -21.49 11.50 -5.59
CA SER A 139 -21.01 11.80 -6.94
C SER A 139 -20.21 13.12 -6.94
N LEU A 140 -19.00 13.07 -7.49
CA LEU A 140 -18.14 14.23 -7.72
C LEU A 140 -18.41 14.92 -9.08
N GLY A 141 -19.17 14.24 -9.94
CA GLY A 141 -19.49 14.70 -11.29
C GLY A 141 -19.10 13.68 -12.35
N ASP A 142 -19.40 14.04 -13.61
CA ASP A 142 -19.10 13.20 -14.76
C ASP A 142 -17.77 13.65 -15.41
N VAL A 143 -16.82 12.73 -15.48
CA VAL A 143 -15.54 12.95 -16.14
C VAL A 143 -15.37 11.87 -17.20
N PHE A 144 -15.19 12.28 -18.46
CA PHE A 144 -15.11 11.39 -19.62
C PHE A 144 -16.30 10.40 -19.76
N GLY A 145 -17.53 10.84 -19.41
CA GLY A 145 -18.74 10.02 -19.47
C GLY A 145 -18.86 8.97 -18.35
N VAL A 146 -18.07 9.13 -17.29
CA VAL A 146 -18.10 8.27 -16.10
C VAL A 146 -18.47 9.11 -14.88
N THR A 147 -19.49 8.68 -14.15
CA THR A 147 -19.81 9.22 -12.83
C THR A 147 -18.72 8.84 -11.84
N LEU A 148 -17.87 9.80 -11.49
CA LEU A 148 -16.88 9.63 -10.43
C LEU A 148 -17.54 9.81 -9.06
N THR A 149 -17.37 8.82 -8.19
CA THR A 149 -17.76 8.92 -6.78
C THR A 149 -16.52 9.00 -5.89
N ILE A 150 -16.67 9.55 -4.69
CA ILE A 150 -15.58 9.61 -3.70
C ILE A 150 -15.04 8.20 -3.42
N GLY A 151 -15.92 7.20 -3.34
CA GLY A 151 -15.52 5.81 -3.12
C GLY A 151 -14.67 5.24 -4.25
N LYS A 152 -15.05 5.50 -5.53
CA LYS A 152 -14.25 5.09 -6.69
C LYS A 152 -12.88 5.77 -6.70
N LEU A 153 -12.84 7.10 -6.44
CA LEU A 153 -11.60 7.86 -6.40
C LEU A 153 -10.67 7.36 -5.28
N PHE A 154 -11.19 7.13 -4.09
CA PHE A 154 -10.43 6.57 -2.96
C PHE A 154 -9.86 5.20 -3.31
N THR A 155 -10.69 4.30 -3.84
CA THR A 155 -10.25 2.96 -4.25
C THR A 155 -9.18 3.03 -5.34
N ALA A 156 -9.36 3.90 -6.33
CA ALA A 156 -8.39 4.13 -7.39
C ALA A 156 -7.03 4.61 -6.84
N LEU A 157 -7.04 5.60 -5.94
CA LEU A 157 -5.81 6.10 -5.30
C LEU A 157 -5.09 5.02 -4.51
N VAL A 158 -5.84 4.20 -3.76
CA VAL A 158 -5.29 3.07 -3.01
C VAL A 158 -4.65 2.04 -3.93
N ILE A 159 -5.35 1.66 -5.03
CA ILE A 159 -4.82 0.67 -5.98
C ILE A 159 -3.60 1.23 -6.72
N VAL A 160 -3.62 2.49 -7.18
CA VAL A 160 -2.47 3.15 -7.83
C VAL A 160 -1.27 3.17 -6.88
N TYR A 161 -1.49 3.54 -5.62
CA TYR A 161 -0.43 3.51 -4.61
C TYR A 161 0.17 2.10 -4.46
N LEU A 162 -0.67 1.06 -4.36
CA LEU A 162 -0.20 -0.32 -4.28
C LEU A 162 0.54 -0.75 -5.54
N VAL A 163 0.04 -0.41 -6.73
CA VAL A 163 0.70 -0.71 -8.00
C VAL A 163 2.11 -0.10 -8.02
N ILE A 164 2.25 1.19 -7.68
CA ILE A 164 3.54 1.87 -7.66
C ILE A 164 4.49 1.25 -6.61
N ALA A 165 3.98 1.00 -5.41
CA ALA A 165 4.77 0.45 -4.30
C ALA A 165 5.26 -0.98 -4.57
N LEU A 166 4.41 -1.80 -5.19
CA LEU A 166 4.72 -3.21 -5.43
C LEU A 166 5.36 -3.49 -6.80
N ALA A 167 5.30 -2.55 -7.76
CA ALA A 167 5.79 -2.75 -9.12
C ALA A 167 7.28 -3.16 -9.20
N SER A 168 8.10 -2.74 -8.25
CA SER A 168 9.54 -3.05 -8.23
C SER A 168 9.82 -4.56 -8.08
N ARG A 169 8.96 -5.32 -7.38
CA ARG A 169 9.19 -6.76 -7.11
C ARG A 169 9.01 -7.64 -8.35
N PRO A 170 7.87 -7.61 -9.04
CA PRO A 170 7.70 -8.39 -10.27
C PRO A 170 8.68 -7.95 -11.35
N ALA A 171 9.00 -6.65 -11.45
CA ALA A 171 9.97 -6.13 -12.40
C ALA A 171 11.39 -6.66 -12.12
N ALA A 172 11.85 -6.63 -10.88
CA ALA A 172 13.16 -7.16 -10.49
C ALA A 172 13.24 -8.68 -10.73
N PHE A 173 12.17 -9.43 -10.42
CA PHE A 173 12.09 -10.87 -10.66
C PHE A 173 12.13 -11.18 -12.16
N ALA A 174 11.36 -10.47 -12.98
CA ALA A 174 11.37 -10.65 -14.43
C ALA A 174 12.73 -10.27 -15.06
N ALA A 175 13.36 -9.19 -14.56
CA ALA A 175 14.72 -8.82 -14.99
C ALA A 175 15.78 -9.86 -14.57
N TRP A 176 15.63 -10.47 -13.41
CA TRP A 176 16.48 -11.56 -12.96
C TRP A 176 16.31 -12.79 -13.86
N LEU A 177 15.08 -13.18 -14.19
CA LEU A 177 14.78 -14.26 -15.13
C LEU A 177 15.40 -13.96 -16.50
N GLY A 178 15.20 -12.77 -17.07
CA GLY A 178 15.80 -12.35 -18.32
C GLY A 178 17.33 -12.42 -18.29
N GLY A 179 17.93 -11.97 -17.17
CA GLY A 179 19.37 -12.09 -16.97
C GLY A 179 19.88 -13.55 -16.95
N HIS A 180 19.08 -14.44 -16.37
CA HIS A 180 19.43 -15.86 -16.27
C HIS A 180 19.30 -16.59 -17.62
N PHE A 181 18.18 -16.39 -18.32
CA PHE A 181 17.90 -17.08 -19.59
C PHE A 181 18.66 -16.52 -20.80
N PHE A 182 18.85 -15.18 -20.85
CA PHE A 182 19.45 -14.50 -22.00
C PHE A 182 20.90 -14.05 -21.75
N GLY A 183 21.48 -14.36 -20.60
CA GLY A 183 22.87 -13.99 -20.28
C GLY A 183 23.13 -12.47 -20.22
N ILE A 184 22.11 -11.67 -19.87
CA ILE A 184 22.21 -10.22 -19.83
C ILE A 184 23.17 -9.77 -18.72
N LYS A 185 24.13 -8.92 -19.07
CA LYS A 185 25.10 -8.36 -18.12
C LYS A 185 24.39 -7.55 -17.00
N PRO A 186 25.01 -7.40 -15.81
CA PRO A 186 24.38 -6.70 -14.66
C PRO A 186 23.85 -5.31 -14.97
N GLN A 187 24.57 -4.53 -15.81
CA GLN A 187 24.13 -3.19 -16.24
C GLN A 187 22.85 -3.25 -17.07
N GLY A 188 22.77 -4.19 -18.03
CA GLY A 188 21.58 -4.40 -18.85
C GLY A 188 20.38 -4.91 -18.05
N ARG A 189 20.65 -5.74 -17.01
CA ARG A 189 19.58 -6.20 -16.10
C ARG A 189 18.92 -5.04 -15.37
N LYS A 190 19.70 -4.05 -14.90
CA LYS A 190 19.15 -2.88 -14.21
C LYS A 190 18.29 -2.01 -15.14
N ALA A 191 18.73 -1.83 -16.39
CA ALA A 191 17.94 -1.14 -17.40
C ALA A 191 16.62 -1.87 -17.70
N LEU A 192 16.68 -3.21 -17.85
CA LEU A 192 15.50 -4.05 -18.04
C LEU A 192 14.52 -3.97 -16.86
N GLU A 193 15.03 -3.99 -15.63
CA GLU A 193 14.22 -3.82 -14.41
C GLU A 193 13.45 -2.49 -14.41
N VAL A 194 14.11 -1.40 -14.77
CA VAL A 194 13.49 -0.08 -14.87
C VAL A 194 12.38 -0.06 -15.92
N ILE A 195 12.64 -0.59 -17.12
CA ILE A 195 11.65 -0.68 -18.20
C ILE A 195 10.44 -1.51 -17.75
N LEU A 196 10.69 -2.71 -17.21
CA LEU A 196 9.61 -3.58 -16.72
C LEU A 196 8.81 -2.95 -15.58
N ARG A 197 9.47 -2.24 -14.67
CA ARG A 197 8.80 -1.53 -13.59
C ARG A 197 7.82 -0.48 -14.13
N TYR A 198 8.26 0.37 -15.05
CA TYR A 198 7.38 1.38 -15.64
C TYR A 198 6.27 0.74 -16.49
N SER A 199 6.54 -0.37 -17.17
CA SER A 199 5.50 -1.14 -17.88
C SER A 199 4.43 -1.67 -16.95
N VAL A 200 4.82 -2.26 -15.81
CA VAL A 200 3.89 -2.73 -14.78
C VAL A 200 3.06 -1.57 -14.22
N ILE A 201 3.69 -0.43 -13.94
CA ILE A 201 2.97 0.76 -13.46
C ILE A 201 1.99 1.25 -14.52
N GLY A 202 2.40 1.36 -15.78
CA GLY A 202 1.54 1.81 -16.89
C GLY A 202 0.31 0.90 -17.07
N VAL A 203 0.51 -0.40 -17.13
CA VAL A 203 -0.58 -1.38 -17.22
C VAL A 203 -1.48 -1.33 -15.97
N GLY A 204 -0.90 -1.20 -14.78
CA GLY A 204 -1.66 -1.08 -13.54
C GLY A 204 -2.52 0.17 -13.49
N VAL A 205 -1.98 1.34 -13.89
CA VAL A 205 -2.73 2.60 -13.97
C VAL A 205 -3.87 2.50 -15.00
N MET A 206 -3.62 1.89 -16.17
CA MET A 206 -4.68 1.63 -17.16
C MET A 206 -5.77 0.71 -16.61
N GLY A 207 -5.39 -0.33 -15.87
CA GLY A 207 -6.33 -1.23 -15.20
C GLY A 207 -7.21 -0.50 -14.18
N VAL A 208 -6.62 0.43 -13.40
CA VAL A 208 -7.37 1.28 -12.47
C VAL A 208 -8.32 2.22 -13.23
N ALA A 209 -7.85 2.83 -14.32
CA ALA A 209 -8.67 3.70 -15.15
C ALA A 209 -9.89 2.95 -15.72
N TYR A 210 -9.69 1.70 -16.17
CA TYR A 210 -10.78 0.81 -16.60
C TYR A 210 -11.73 0.47 -15.43
N TYR A 211 -11.19 0.16 -14.25
CA TYR A 211 -11.96 -0.16 -13.05
C TYR A 211 -12.89 0.98 -12.61
N ILE A 212 -12.43 2.23 -12.67
CA ILE A 212 -13.28 3.38 -12.33
C ILE A 212 -14.34 3.68 -13.38
N GLY A 213 -14.28 3.03 -14.56
CA GLY A 213 -15.27 3.08 -15.62
C GLY A 213 -14.86 3.86 -16.87
N ILE A 214 -13.59 4.25 -17.01
CA ILE A 214 -13.11 4.89 -18.24
C ILE A 214 -13.25 3.92 -19.41
N ASN A 215 -13.80 4.40 -20.51
CA ASN A 215 -14.08 3.58 -21.68
C ASN A 215 -12.81 2.87 -22.19
N GLY A 216 -12.89 1.55 -22.34
CA GLY A 216 -11.78 0.73 -22.83
C GLY A 216 -11.25 1.16 -24.19
N THR A 217 -12.14 1.65 -25.10
CA THR A 217 -11.71 2.18 -26.40
C THR A 217 -10.83 3.42 -26.26
N ALA A 218 -11.14 4.32 -25.31
CA ALA A 218 -10.30 5.48 -25.02
C ALA A 218 -8.93 5.06 -24.49
N LEU A 219 -8.89 4.04 -23.60
CA LEU A 219 -7.64 3.51 -23.07
C LEU A 219 -6.79 2.86 -24.17
N VAL A 220 -7.40 2.11 -25.09
CA VAL A 220 -6.71 1.55 -26.26
C VAL A 220 -6.17 2.63 -27.16
N ALA A 221 -6.92 3.72 -27.39
CA ALA A 221 -6.45 4.85 -28.18
C ALA A 221 -5.21 5.52 -27.54
N VAL A 222 -5.22 5.73 -26.22
CA VAL A 222 -4.07 6.26 -25.49
C VAL A 222 -2.87 5.31 -25.57
N ALA A 223 -3.08 4.01 -25.37
CA ALA A 223 -2.03 2.99 -25.48
C ALA A 223 -1.44 2.93 -26.90
N GLY A 224 -2.30 3.04 -27.93
CA GLY A 224 -1.89 3.10 -29.33
C GLY A 224 -1.04 4.33 -29.62
N GLY A 225 -1.48 5.52 -29.20
CA GLY A 225 -0.71 6.76 -29.34
C GLY A 225 0.65 6.69 -28.63
N LEU A 226 0.69 6.14 -27.42
CA LEU A 226 1.94 5.93 -26.67
C LEU A 226 2.86 4.95 -27.40
N SER A 227 2.32 3.86 -27.95
CA SER A 227 3.09 2.86 -28.72
C SER A 227 3.70 3.46 -29.97
N VAL A 228 2.96 4.31 -30.69
CA VAL A 228 3.48 5.04 -31.86
C VAL A 228 4.60 6.01 -31.43
N GLY A 229 4.41 6.77 -30.36
CA GLY A 229 5.43 7.68 -29.82
C GLY A 229 6.72 6.96 -29.43
N ILE A 230 6.60 5.85 -28.72
CA ILE A 230 7.76 4.99 -28.36
C ILE A 230 8.40 4.43 -29.64
N GLY A 231 7.61 3.95 -30.61
CA GLY A 231 8.10 3.43 -31.88
C GLY A 231 8.94 4.45 -32.65
N PHE A 232 8.50 5.70 -32.75
CA PHE A 232 9.29 6.78 -33.33
C PHE A 232 10.57 7.08 -32.56
N GLY A 233 10.50 7.04 -31.20
CA GLY A 233 11.67 7.27 -30.34
C GLY A 233 12.78 6.22 -30.49
N ILE A 234 12.44 4.95 -30.77
CA ILE A 234 13.42 3.86 -30.93
C ILE A 234 13.73 3.52 -32.40
N LYS A 235 13.11 4.18 -33.36
CA LYS A 235 13.26 3.93 -34.81
C LYS A 235 14.72 3.88 -35.26
N GLU A 236 15.52 4.87 -34.85
CA GLU A 236 16.94 4.93 -35.25
C GLU A 236 17.76 3.78 -34.66
N VAL A 237 17.48 3.41 -33.42
CA VAL A 237 18.14 2.27 -32.73
C VAL A 237 17.86 0.98 -33.49
N ILE A 238 16.59 0.75 -33.85
CA ILE A 238 16.17 -0.45 -34.61
C ILE A 238 16.79 -0.40 -36.02
N SER A 239 16.78 0.72 -36.71
CA SER A 239 17.39 0.87 -38.03
C SER A 239 18.87 0.55 -38.01
N ASN A 240 19.62 1.11 -37.06
CA ASN A 240 21.04 0.85 -36.90
C ASN A 240 21.34 -0.61 -36.55
N PHE A 241 20.50 -1.23 -35.75
CA PHE A 241 20.61 -2.65 -35.41
C PHE A 241 20.41 -3.54 -36.64
N ILE A 242 19.35 -3.27 -37.44
CA ILE A 242 19.06 -4.01 -38.67
C ILE A 242 20.19 -3.83 -39.70
N SER A 243 20.70 -2.60 -39.86
CA SER A 243 21.83 -2.32 -40.75
C SER A 243 23.09 -3.07 -40.33
N SER A 244 23.35 -3.17 -39.01
CA SER A 244 24.49 -3.92 -38.51
C SER A 244 24.35 -5.44 -38.75
N LEU A 245 23.11 -5.97 -38.61
CA LEU A 245 22.84 -7.37 -38.95
C LEU A 245 23.04 -7.65 -40.45
N TRP A 246 22.57 -6.70 -41.33
CA TRP A 246 22.74 -6.85 -42.78
C TRP A 246 24.20 -6.97 -43.16
N LEU A 247 25.05 -6.10 -42.61
CA LEU A 247 26.49 -6.12 -42.81
C LEU A 247 27.19 -7.43 -42.34
N LEU A 248 26.58 -8.18 -41.46
CA LEU A 248 27.10 -9.50 -40.98
C LEU A 248 26.84 -10.65 -41.98
N PHE A 249 25.87 -10.48 -42.90
CA PHE A 249 25.50 -11.48 -43.89
C PHE A 249 26.05 -11.16 -45.27
N GLU A 250 26.67 -10.01 -45.50
CA GLU A 250 27.33 -9.59 -46.73
C GLU A 250 28.83 -9.88 -46.65
#